data_1b1d89a64dfca9d4bfe61690430cf933
#
_entry.id   1b1d89a64dfca9d4bfe61690430cf933
#
_cell.length_a   1.000
_cell.length_b   1.000
_cell.length_c   1.000
_cell.angle_alpha   90.00
_cell.angle_beta   90.00
_cell.angle_gamma   90.00
#
_symmetry.space_group_name_H-M   'P 1'
#
loop_
_entity.id
_entity.type
_entity.pdbx_description
1 polymer ?
#
loop_
_entity_poly.entity_id
_entity_poly.type
_entity_poly.pdbx_seq_one_letter_code
_entity_poly.pdbx_strand_id
1 'polypeptide(L)' 'TFLQYLYNVRLVNVHSLLAETNLNLNEIAIRTGFSSSAHLSRIFKQVYNVSPQKFRRMLKEKSKKQ' A
#
# COMPACT_ATOMS: atom_id res chain seq x y z
N THR A 1 -4.15 -2.13 -19.39
CA THR A 1 -3.06 -1.42 -20.02
C THR A 1 -1.72 -1.71 -19.34
N PHE A 2 -0.65 -1.34 -20.00
CA PHE A 2 0.67 -1.53 -19.44
C PHE A 2 0.84 -0.81 -18.09
N LEU A 3 0.35 0.42 -18.00
CA LEU A 3 0.46 1.19 -16.76
C LEU A 3 -0.32 0.56 -15.63
N GLN A 4 -1.51 0.06 -15.93
CA GLN A 4 -2.30 -0.63 -14.90
C GLN A 4 -1.58 -1.85 -14.38
N TYR A 5 -0.99 -2.62 -15.28
CA TYR A 5 -0.24 -3.80 -14.89
C TYR A 5 0.93 -3.41 -13.98
N LEU A 6 1.65 -2.37 -14.35
CA LEU A 6 2.79 -1.90 -13.57
C LEU A 6 2.37 -1.48 -12.16
N TYR A 7 1.28 -0.71 -12.07
CA TYR A 7 0.78 -0.27 -10.77
C TYR A 7 0.28 -1.45 -9.94
N ASN A 8 -0.34 -2.43 -10.57
CA ASN A 8 -0.82 -3.60 -9.86
C ASN A 8 0.34 -4.36 -9.20
N VAL A 9 1.45 -4.52 -9.92
CA VAL A 9 2.63 -5.17 -9.36
C VAL A 9 3.18 -4.39 -8.18
N ARG A 10 3.28 -3.06 -8.33
CA ARG A 10 3.77 -2.22 -7.23
C ARG A 10 2.85 -2.27 -6.03
N LEU A 11 1.54 -2.30 -6.26
CA LEU A 11 0.57 -2.33 -5.17
C LEU A 11 0.58 -3.66 -4.43
N VAL A 12 0.85 -4.76 -5.11
CA VAL A 12 1.04 -6.04 -4.43
C VAL A 12 2.19 -5.95 -3.45
N ASN A 13 3.29 -5.32 -3.86
CA ASN A 13 4.43 -5.12 -2.98
C ASN A 13 4.09 -4.18 -1.82
N VAL A 14 3.31 -3.12 -2.08
CA VAL A 14 2.85 -2.23 -1.03
C VAL A 14 2.02 -3.00 0.00
N HIS A 15 1.13 -3.85 -0.48
CA HIS A 15 0.30 -4.67 0.40
C HIS A 15 1.16 -5.52 1.34
N SER A 16 2.16 -6.19 0.78
CA SER A 16 3.07 -7.02 1.59
C SER A 16 3.77 -6.19 2.66
N LEU A 17 4.29 -5.02 2.28
CA LEU A 17 5.01 -4.19 3.23
C LEU A 17 4.10 -3.63 4.31
N LEU A 18 2.86 -3.30 3.95
CA LEU A 18 1.89 -2.84 4.94
C LEU A 18 1.56 -3.93 5.96
N ALA A 19 1.46 -5.16 5.49
CA ALA A 19 1.08 -6.28 6.36
C ALA A 19 2.24 -6.81 7.18
N GLU A 20 3.44 -6.82 6.62
CA GLU A 20 4.56 -7.54 7.22
C GLU A 20 5.59 -6.64 7.91
N THR A 21 5.52 -5.34 7.72
CA THR A 21 6.50 -4.42 8.31
C THR A 21 5.81 -3.25 8.99
N ASN A 22 6.61 -2.50 9.75
CA ASN A 22 6.15 -1.26 10.36
C ASN A 22 6.68 -0.02 9.62
N LEU A 23 7.13 -0.19 8.39
CA LEU A 23 7.65 0.92 7.60
C LEU A 23 6.58 1.98 7.39
N ASN A 24 7.01 3.24 7.40
CA ASN A 24 6.06 4.32 7.12
C ASN A 24 5.80 4.41 5.61
N LEU A 25 4.82 5.22 5.23
CA LEU A 25 4.42 5.29 3.82
C LEU A 25 5.52 5.83 2.93
N ASN A 26 6.36 6.74 3.43
CA ASN A 26 7.48 7.25 2.65
C ASN A 26 8.43 6.12 2.27
N GLU A 27 8.80 5.31 3.25
CA GLU A 27 9.69 4.19 3.00
C GLU A 27 9.07 3.19 2.04
N ILE A 28 7.81 2.87 2.24
CA ILE A 28 7.11 1.94 1.36
C ILE A 28 7.08 2.47 -0.07
N ALA A 29 6.78 3.76 -0.23
CA ALA A 29 6.73 4.37 -1.55
C ALA A 29 8.08 4.25 -2.26
N ILE A 30 9.16 4.57 -1.54
CA ILE A 30 10.50 4.49 -2.11
C ILE A 30 10.83 3.06 -2.52
N ARG A 31 10.54 2.10 -1.67
CA ARG A 31 10.89 0.70 -1.93
C ARG A 31 10.07 0.08 -3.05
N THR A 32 8.86 0.59 -3.27
CA THR A 32 7.96 0.01 -4.29
C THR A 32 7.96 0.78 -5.61
N GLY A 33 8.71 1.86 -5.69
CA GLY A 33 8.88 2.58 -6.96
C GLY A 33 7.89 3.71 -7.21
N PHE A 34 7.17 4.15 -6.18
CA PHE A 34 6.31 5.33 -6.30
C PHE A 34 7.16 6.60 -6.09
N SER A 35 6.73 7.69 -6.72
CA SER A 35 7.50 8.94 -6.64
C SER A 35 7.39 9.61 -5.27
N SER A 36 6.30 9.36 -4.55
CA SER A 36 6.11 9.95 -3.22
C SER A 36 5.03 9.15 -2.49
N SER A 37 4.94 9.39 -1.17
CA SER A 37 3.87 8.77 -0.38
C SER A 37 2.49 9.29 -0.80
N ALA A 38 2.43 10.56 -1.23
CA ALA A 38 1.17 11.11 -1.72
C ALA A 38 0.71 10.40 -2.99
N HIS A 39 1.64 10.14 -3.90
CA HIS A 39 1.34 9.41 -5.13
C HIS A 39 0.88 7.98 -4.80
N LEU A 40 1.60 7.33 -3.91
CA LEU A 40 1.23 5.99 -3.47
C LEU A 40 -0.19 5.98 -2.88
N SER A 41 -0.49 6.92 -2.00
CA SER A 41 -1.81 6.98 -1.37
C SER A 41 -2.92 7.18 -2.39
N ARG A 42 -2.69 8.04 -3.37
CA ARG A 42 -3.69 8.30 -4.40
C ARG A 42 -4.00 7.04 -5.20
N ILE A 43 -2.94 6.38 -5.70
CA ILE A 43 -3.12 5.18 -6.52
C ILE A 43 -3.73 4.05 -5.70
N PHE A 44 -3.24 3.87 -4.48
CA PHE A 44 -3.76 2.83 -3.60
C PHE A 44 -5.26 3.02 -3.36
N LYS A 45 -5.67 4.25 -3.07
CA LYS A 45 -7.08 4.54 -2.81
C LYS A 45 -7.94 4.31 -4.05
N GLN A 46 -7.41 4.60 -5.23
CA GLN A 46 -8.15 4.37 -6.47
C GLN A 46 -8.41 2.89 -6.71
N VAL A 47 -7.46 2.04 -6.34
CA VAL A 47 -7.58 0.60 -6.61
C VAL A 47 -8.32 -0.12 -5.49
N TYR A 48 -8.00 0.20 -4.25
CA TYR A 48 -8.55 -0.51 -3.09
C TYR A 48 -9.68 0.22 -2.39
N ASN A 49 -9.96 1.47 -2.77
CA ASN A 49 -11.03 2.30 -2.21
C ASN A 49 -10.82 2.67 -0.75
N VAL A 50 -9.62 2.47 -0.22
CA VAL A 50 -9.25 2.91 1.12
C VAL A 50 -7.82 3.40 1.10
N SER A 51 -7.47 4.27 2.05
CA SER A 51 -6.10 4.76 2.14
C SER A 51 -5.19 3.65 2.67
N PRO A 52 -3.88 3.72 2.38
CA PRO A 52 -2.95 2.71 2.88
C PRO A 52 -2.91 2.64 4.41
N GLN A 53 -3.01 3.79 5.07
CA GLN A 53 -3.01 3.80 6.54
C GLN A 53 -4.24 3.12 7.11
N LYS A 54 -5.39 3.38 6.53
CA LYS A 54 -6.63 2.74 6.96
C LYS A 54 -6.57 1.23 6.69
N PHE A 55 -6.03 0.86 5.54
CA PHE A 55 -5.89 -0.54 5.18
C PHE A 55 -5.00 -1.28 6.18
N ARG A 56 -3.88 -0.66 6.56
CA ARG A 56 -2.98 -1.24 7.55
C ARG A 56 -3.68 -1.42 8.89
N ARG A 57 -4.47 -0.42 9.29
CA ARG A 57 -5.23 -0.52 10.53
C ARG A 57 -6.21 -1.69 10.49
N MET A 58 -6.89 -1.87 9.37
CA MET A 58 -7.82 -2.97 9.20
C MET A 58 -7.12 -4.33 9.30
N LEU A 59 -5.93 -4.43 8.74
CA LEU A 59 -5.16 -5.66 8.83
C LEU A 59 -4.76 -5.96 10.28
N LYS A 60 -4.36 -4.94 11.02
CA LYS A 60 -3.99 -5.12 12.42
C LYS A 60 -5.19 -5.49 13.27
N GLU A 61 -6.35 -4.93 12.99
CA GLU A 61 -7.55 -5.28 13.71
C GLU A 61 -7.92 -6.74 13.51
N LYS A 62 -7.80 -7.23 12.27
CA LYS A 62 -8.06 -8.63 11.98
C LYS A 62 -7.12 -9.54 12.76
N SER A 63 -5.86 -9.17 12.84
CA SER A 63 -4.88 -9.96 13.58
C SER A 63 -5.21 -10.03 15.05
N LYS A 64 -5.73 -8.95 15.61
CA LYS A 64 -6.03 -8.90 17.03
C LYS A 64 -7.22 -9.77 17.41
N LYS A 65 -8.11 -10.05 16.48
CA LYS A 65 -9.31 -10.83 16.78
C LYS A 65 -9.02 -12.32 16.90
N GLN A 66 -7.82 -12.71 16.60
CA GLN A 66 -7.41 -14.11 16.76
C GLN A 66 -6.62 -14.27 18.02
#